data_c8135fd566e783c93fe6f25f038f4f22
#
_entry.id   c8135fd566e783c93fe6f25f038f4f22
#
_cell.length_a   1.000
_cell.length_b   1.000
_cell.length_c   1.000
_cell.angle_alpha   90.00
_cell.angle_beta   90.00
_cell.angle_gamma   90.00
#
_symmetry.space_group_name_H-M   'P 1'
#
loop_
_entity.id
_entity.type
_entity.pdbx_description
1 polymer ?
#
loop_
_entity_poly.entity_id
_entity_poly.type
_entity_poly.pdbx_seq_one_letter_code
_entity_poly.pdbx_strand_id
1 'polypeptide(L)'
;MPFKRKTLSELRQENRQFMQAELESVGALLRFGNLKVLADMDAGMAHLHYAYLDYIARQSTPFTSTDEWLAGWMALKQIYRKAATAARSPAATVTGTPGKTLSKGAVLNRDDGYQYTTDDAITINTAGSASVAVTAVLPDITDDVTGGGASGNADAGTILTLDANAPGIDSSVTLIEPATGGANIESEEDFRLRGLLAYQNPPQGGSDTDYKSWALSVSGITRAWIRRRGMGPGTVVIYIMCDGDDKTNHGFPVGTDGVSQLEEWGAVKATGDQGRVADYMYPLAPVTSLNYVCSPIERVIDFEISGISDADSATTAAIADAIDGVLFESANPLGTGKIYLSDLNRAIGDVAGTSGYILVTPSANIEPGVGELAVRGEVNYT
;
A
#
# COMPACT_ATOMS: atom_id res chain seq x y z
N MET A 1 -27.34 -4.89 14.23
CA MET A 1 -27.91 -3.60 14.65
C MET A 1 -29.15 -3.85 15.47
N PRO A 2 -29.37 -3.19 16.63
CA PRO A 2 -30.55 -3.42 17.49
C PRO A 2 -31.83 -2.92 16.84
N PHE A 3 -31.81 -2.04 15.85
CA PHE A 3 -32.95 -1.52 15.13
C PHE A 3 -32.99 -2.02 13.70
N LYS A 4 -33.98 -2.86 13.37
CA LYS A 4 -34.19 -3.38 12.02
C LYS A 4 -34.87 -2.32 11.16
N ARG A 5 -34.19 -1.86 10.09
CA ARG A 5 -34.78 -0.96 9.12
C ARG A 5 -35.94 -1.64 8.38
N LYS A 6 -37.08 -0.95 8.32
CA LYS A 6 -38.22 -1.41 7.53
C LYS A 6 -37.94 -1.24 6.03
N THR A 7 -38.38 -2.20 5.26
CA THR A 7 -38.31 -2.13 3.79
C THR A 7 -39.34 -1.14 3.25
N LEU A 8 -39.14 -0.64 2.04
CA LEU A 8 -40.11 0.23 1.40
C LEU A 8 -41.51 -0.43 1.25
N SER A 9 -41.55 -1.76 1.05
CA SER A 9 -42.80 -2.51 0.96
C SER A 9 -43.55 -2.57 2.30
N GLU A 10 -42.85 -2.80 3.41
CA GLU A 10 -43.41 -2.77 4.75
C GLU A 10 -43.97 -1.39 5.09
N LEU A 11 -43.20 -0.31 4.81
CA LEU A 11 -43.65 1.06 5.02
C LEU A 11 -44.89 1.41 4.20
N ARG A 12 -44.94 1.02 2.94
CA ARG A 12 -46.12 1.19 2.08
C ARG A 12 -47.33 0.46 2.61
N GLN A 13 -47.17 -0.75 3.13
CA GLN A 13 -48.25 -1.52 3.72
C GLN A 13 -48.76 -0.87 5.00
N GLU A 14 -47.86 -0.47 5.89
CA GLU A 14 -48.21 0.19 7.14
C GLU A 14 -48.95 1.51 6.92
N ASN A 15 -48.45 2.38 6.04
CA ASN A 15 -49.08 3.66 5.74
C ASN A 15 -50.50 3.48 5.14
N ARG A 16 -50.65 2.49 4.27
CA ARG A 16 -51.98 2.16 3.71
C ARG A 16 -52.93 1.66 4.78
N GLN A 17 -52.48 0.76 5.67
CA GLN A 17 -53.25 0.25 6.80
C GLN A 17 -53.60 1.39 7.76
N PHE A 18 -52.70 2.28 8.09
CA PHE A 18 -52.94 3.44 8.92
C PHE A 18 -54.01 4.35 8.31
N MET A 19 -53.88 4.71 7.01
CA MET A 19 -54.88 5.55 6.34
C MET A 19 -56.28 4.89 6.30
N GLN A 20 -56.33 3.58 6.10
CA GLN A 20 -57.60 2.85 6.14
C GLN A 20 -58.24 2.80 7.52
N ALA A 21 -57.43 2.74 8.60
CA ALA A 21 -57.91 2.71 9.98
C ALA A 21 -58.41 4.08 10.46
N GLU A 22 -57.73 5.15 10.05
CA GLU A 22 -58.08 6.52 10.51
C GLU A 22 -59.21 7.20 9.73
N LEU A 23 -59.42 6.76 8.49
CA LEU A 23 -60.47 7.33 7.65
C LEU A 23 -61.73 6.50 7.68
N GLU A 24 -62.69 6.91 8.50
CA GLU A 24 -64.03 6.29 8.57
C GLU A 24 -64.69 6.30 7.18
N SER A 25 -65.30 5.19 6.77
CA SER A 25 -65.95 5.02 5.47
C SER A 25 -65.08 4.87 4.21
N VAL A 26 -63.76 4.84 4.28
CA VAL A 26 -62.92 4.53 3.17
C VAL A 26 -62.72 3.03 3.07
N GLY A 27 -63.24 2.45 1.99
CA GLY A 27 -62.96 1.05 1.64
C GLY A 27 -61.52 0.82 1.22
N ALA A 28 -61.21 -0.28 0.54
CA ALA A 28 -59.87 -0.57 0.03
C ALA A 28 -59.37 0.60 -0.86
N LEU A 29 -58.13 1.08 -0.56
CA LEU A 29 -57.53 2.17 -1.32
C LEU A 29 -57.39 1.76 -2.81
N LEU A 30 -58.04 2.52 -3.67
CA LEU A 30 -57.97 2.27 -5.12
C LEU A 30 -56.54 2.41 -5.66
N ARG A 31 -56.19 1.58 -6.61
CA ARG A 31 -54.83 1.53 -7.21
C ARG A 31 -54.32 2.89 -7.70
N PHE A 32 -55.21 3.74 -8.19
CA PHE A 32 -54.91 5.08 -8.69
C PHE A 32 -55.56 6.19 -7.83
N GLY A 33 -56.00 5.90 -6.64
CA GLY A 33 -56.58 6.89 -5.74
C GLY A 33 -55.54 7.81 -5.12
N ASN A 34 -55.84 9.11 -4.94
CA ASN A 34 -54.93 10.10 -4.36
C ASN A 34 -54.39 9.71 -2.98
N LEU A 35 -55.23 9.09 -2.15
CA LEU A 35 -54.84 8.64 -0.80
C LEU A 35 -53.76 7.57 -0.87
N LYS A 36 -53.83 6.66 -1.83
CA LYS A 36 -52.81 5.64 -2.01
C LYS A 36 -51.50 6.26 -2.48
N VAL A 37 -51.55 7.23 -3.40
CA VAL A 37 -50.36 7.93 -3.91
C VAL A 37 -49.68 8.69 -2.76
N LEU A 38 -50.47 9.37 -1.88
CA LEU A 38 -49.96 10.04 -0.68
C LEU A 38 -49.30 9.06 0.31
N ALA A 39 -49.93 7.93 0.57
CA ALA A 39 -49.37 6.87 1.42
C ALA A 39 -48.04 6.32 0.86
N ASP A 40 -47.98 6.09 -0.44
CA ASP A 40 -46.79 5.58 -1.12
C ASP A 40 -45.65 6.65 -1.18
N MET A 41 -46.01 7.92 -1.32
CA MET A 41 -45.07 9.05 -1.22
C MET A 41 -44.46 9.19 0.18
N ASP A 42 -45.30 9.19 1.21
CA ASP A 42 -44.86 9.26 2.59
C ASP A 42 -43.99 8.06 3.00
N ALA A 43 -44.35 6.85 2.57
CA ALA A 43 -43.50 5.66 2.74
C ALA A 43 -42.13 5.82 2.03
N GLY A 44 -42.14 6.44 0.86
CA GLY A 44 -40.88 6.76 0.14
C GLY A 44 -40.00 7.75 0.90
N MET A 45 -40.58 8.80 1.43
CA MET A 45 -39.86 9.79 2.25
C MET A 45 -39.32 9.17 3.55
N ALA A 46 -40.15 8.40 4.25
CA ALA A 46 -39.71 7.68 5.45
C ALA A 46 -38.57 6.71 5.17
N HIS A 47 -38.63 6.01 4.03
CA HIS A 47 -37.55 5.11 3.59
C HIS A 47 -36.23 5.84 3.33
N LEU A 48 -36.28 7.02 2.71
CA LEU A 48 -35.11 7.89 2.50
C LEU A 48 -34.55 8.41 3.83
N HIS A 49 -35.42 8.82 4.77
CA HIS A 49 -34.98 9.21 6.11
C HIS A 49 -34.29 8.07 6.86
N TYR A 50 -34.80 6.85 6.80
CA TYR A 50 -34.11 5.68 7.37
C TYR A 50 -32.76 5.44 6.70
N ALA A 51 -32.64 5.63 5.36
CA ALA A 51 -31.37 5.51 4.67
C ALA A 51 -30.35 6.54 5.14
N TYR A 52 -30.80 7.78 5.37
CA TYR A 52 -29.94 8.84 5.85
C TYR A 52 -29.52 8.62 7.32
N LEU A 53 -30.44 8.13 8.17
CA LEU A 53 -30.11 7.75 9.54
C LEU A 53 -29.10 6.59 9.59
N ASP A 54 -29.24 5.59 8.72
CA ASP A 54 -28.25 4.52 8.58
C ASP A 54 -26.89 5.06 8.18
N TYR A 55 -26.86 6.01 7.22
CA TYR A 55 -25.62 6.68 6.83
C TYR A 55 -24.97 7.39 8.02
N ILE A 56 -25.73 8.23 8.75
CA ILE A 56 -25.23 8.93 9.94
C ILE A 56 -24.72 7.93 10.98
N ALA A 57 -25.47 6.85 11.22
CA ALA A 57 -25.08 5.82 12.19
C ALA A 57 -23.75 5.15 11.82
N ARG A 58 -23.49 4.92 10.52
CA ARG A 58 -22.19 4.41 10.05
C ARG A 58 -21.06 5.41 10.26
N GLN A 59 -21.34 6.71 10.11
CA GLN A 59 -20.33 7.76 10.29
C GLN A 59 -20.01 8.05 11.77
N SER A 60 -20.80 7.53 12.70
CA SER A 60 -20.67 7.81 14.15
C SER A 60 -19.51 7.09 14.83
N THR A 61 -18.80 6.20 14.14
CA THR A 61 -17.65 5.46 14.69
C THR A 61 -16.51 5.36 13.69
N PRO A 62 -15.25 5.34 14.12
CA PRO A 62 -14.10 5.20 13.22
C PRO A 62 -14.05 3.85 12.50
N PHE A 63 -14.80 2.84 12.98
CA PHE A 63 -14.83 1.50 12.37
C PHE A 63 -15.60 1.45 11.05
N THR A 64 -16.61 2.31 10.90
CA THR A 64 -17.55 2.26 9.77
C THR A 64 -17.66 3.58 9.02
N SER A 65 -17.05 4.65 9.54
CA SER A 65 -17.03 5.96 8.89
C SER A 65 -16.20 5.93 7.61
N THR A 66 -16.55 6.78 6.65
CA THR A 66 -15.90 6.89 5.34
C THR A 66 -15.49 8.33 5.07
N ASP A 67 -14.57 8.51 4.11
CA ASP A 67 -14.19 9.81 3.55
C ASP A 67 -13.85 10.86 4.63
N GLU A 68 -14.53 12.00 4.58
CA GLU A 68 -14.31 13.14 5.48
C GLU A 68 -14.59 12.80 6.95
N TRP A 69 -15.56 11.94 7.22
CA TRP A 69 -15.89 11.51 8.57
C TRP A 69 -14.79 10.66 9.19
N LEU A 70 -14.22 9.75 8.38
CA LEU A 70 -13.06 8.97 8.81
C LEU A 70 -11.88 9.89 9.07
N ALA A 71 -11.60 10.83 8.16
CA ALA A 71 -10.53 11.81 8.34
C ALA A 71 -10.72 12.63 9.62
N GLY A 72 -11.97 13.03 9.94
CA GLY A 72 -12.30 13.73 11.19
C GLY A 72 -12.00 12.90 12.44
N TRP A 73 -12.37 11.61 12.45
CA TRP A 73 -12.03 10.71 13.55
C TRP A 73 -10.53 10.55 13.74
N MET A 74 -9.77 10.39 12.64
CA MET A 74 -8.32 10.19 12.69
C MET A 74 -7.57 11.47 13.08
N ALA A 75 -8.08 12.64 12.69
CA ALA A 75 -7.51 13.93 13.08
C ALA A 75 -7.50 14.14 14.60
N LEU A 76 -8.43 13.54 15.36
CA LEU A 76 -8.40 13.54 16.84
C LEU A 76 -7.14 12.88 17.42
N LYS A 77 -6.50 12.01 16.63
CA LYS A 77 -5.22 11.37 16.96
C LYS A 77 -4.04 11.97 16.21
N GLN A 78 -4.23 13.10 15.53
CA GLN A 78 -3.23 13.75 14.68
C GLN A 78 -2.73 12.84 13.54
N ILE A 79 -3.58 11.94 13.08
CA ILE A 79 -3.29 11.03 11.98
C ILE A 79 -4.01 11.55 10.75
N TYR A 80 -3.25 11.76 9.68
CA TYR A 80 -3.74 12.23 8.39
C TYR A 80 -3.48 11.16 7.32
N ARG A 81 -4.33 11.12 6.30
CA ARG A 81 -4.16 10.22 5.16
C ARG A 81 -2.87 10.56 4.43
N LYS A 82 -2.06 9.56 4.13
CA LYS A 82 -0.80 9.76 3.41
C LYS A 82 -1.11 10.14 1.95
N ALA A 83 -0.50 11.24 1.50
CA ALA A 83 -0.58 11.67 0.11
C ALA A 83 0.30 10.79 -0.80
N ALA A 84 0.02 10.80 -2.10
CA ALA A 84 0.93 10.24 -3.07
C ALA A 84 2.29 10.95 -3.00
N THR A 85 3.35 10.17 -3.20
CA THR A 85 4.73 10.69 -3.25
C THR A 85 5.35 10.39 -4.61
N ALA A 86 6.13 11.32 -5.13
CA ALA A 86 6.83 11.15 -6.39
C ALA A 86 8.08 10.29 -6.20
N ALA A 87 8.33 9.38 -7.12
CA ALA A 87 9.58 8.63 -7.17
C ALA A 87 10.74 9.54 -7.59
N ARG A 88 11.93 9.28 -7.06
CA ARG A 88 13.13 10.04 -7.38
C ARG A 88 14.31 9.12 -7.64
N SER A 89 15.01 9.32 -8.74
CA SER A 89 16.32 8.71 -8.97
C SER A 89 17.41 9.76 -8.68
N PRO A 90 18.37 9.44 -7.82
CA PRO A 90 19.47 10.37 -7.52
C PRO A 90 20.47 10.53 -8.68
N ALA A 91 20.51 9.59 -9.63
CA ALA A 91 21.46 9.60 -10.73
C ALA A 91 20.86 9.04 -12.03
N ALA A 92 20.78 9.89 -13.04
CA ALA A 92 20.50 9.52 -14.42
C ALA A 92 21.61 10.07 -15.34
N THR A 93 22.06 9.26 -16.28
CA THR A 93 23.09 9.69 -17.26
C THR A 93 22.46 10.32 -18.48
N VAL A 94 22.87 11.55 -18.75
CA VAL A 94 22.57 12.28 -19.97
C VAL A 94 23.85 12.33 -20.82
N THR A 95 23.74 12.02 -22.11
CA THR A 95 24.87 12.08 -23.06
C THR A 95 24.66 13.22 -24.06
N GLY A 96 25.73 13.67 -24.66
CA GLY A 96 25.68 14.74 -25.68
C GLY A 96 27.01 15.40 -25.96
N THR A 97 26.97 16.52 -26.68
CA THR A 97 28.15 17.30 -27.04
C THR A 97 28.71 18.05 -25.83
N PRO A 98 30.00 17.95 -25.53
CA PRO A 98 30.64 18.67 -24.43
C PRO A 98 30.33 20.19 -24.45
N GLY A 99 30.04 20.74 -23.27
CA GLY A 99 29.70 22.16 -23.10
C GLY A 99 28.24 22.51 -23.37
N LYS A 100 27.40 21.56 -23.79
CA LYS A 100 25.95 21.76 -23.91
C LYS A 100 25.26 21.57 -22.55
N THR A 101 24.22 22.36 -22.33
CA THR A 101 23.49 22.38 -21.03
C THR A 101 22.07 21.88 -21.22
N LEU A 102 21.64 20.97 -20.36
CA LEU A 102 20.22 20.61 -20.16
C LEU A 102 19.68 21.42 -18.99
N SER A 103 18.54 22.06 -19.18
CA SER A 103 17.93 22.92 -18.15
C SER A 103 17.29 22.07 -17.04
N LYS A 104 17.20 22.67 -15.86
CA LYS A 104 16.31 22.16 -14.78
C LYS A 104 14.87 22.10 -15.27
N GLY A 105 14.14 21.05 -14.86
CA GLY A 105 12.75 20.84 -15.24
C GLY A 105 12.57 20.33 -16.68
N ALA A 106 13.63 19.85 -17.33
CA ALA A 106 13.48 19.17 -18.62
C ALA A 106 12.65 17.91 -18.45
N VAL A 107 11.62 17.76 -19.29
CA VAL A 107 10.69 16.64 -19.23
C VAL A 107 11.28 15.42 -19.94
N LEU A 108 11.19 14.29 -19.27
CA LEU A 108 11.65 12.99 -19.73
C LEU A 108 10.48 12.03 -19.69
N ASN A 109 10.20 11.32 -20.77
CA ASN A 109 9.12 10.37 -20.90
C ASN A 109 9.65 8.94 -20.82
N ARG A 110 9.03 8.09 -20.00
CA ARG A 110 9.20 6.64 -19.99
C ARG A 110 8.31 6.01 -21.06
N ASP A 111 8.63 4.80 -21.51
CA ASP A 111 7.92 4.10 -22.59
C ASP A 111 6.41 3.91 -22.32
N ASP A 112 6.00 3.82 -21.05
CA ASP A 112 4.61 3.72 -20.65
C ASP A 112 3.88 5.08 -20.55
N GLY A 113 4.57 6.17 -20.91
CA GLY A 113 4.04 7.53 -20.88
C GLY A 113 4.20 8.25 -19.53
N TYR A 114 4.81 7.59 -18.53
CA TYR A 114 5.06 8.24 -17.25
C TYR A 114 6.17 9.30 -17.39
N GLN A 115 5.99 10.47 -16.76
CA GLN A 115 6.90 11.60 -16.93
C GLN A 115 7.81 11.81 -15.72
N TYR A 116 9.04 12.27 -16.01
CA TYR A 116 10.01 12.70 -15.03
C TYR A 116 10.52 14.09 -15.40
N THR A 117 11.08 14.80 -14.44
CA THR A 117 11.75 16.08 -14.66
C THR A 117 13.13 16.07 -14.05
N THR A 118 14.07 16.76 -14.68
CA THR A 118 15.41 16.96 -14.13
C THR A 118 15.35 17.91 -12.92
N ASP A 119 15.98 17.51 -11.81
CA ASP A 119 15.99 18.29 -10.57
C ASP A 119 16.86 19.55 -10.68
N ASP A 120 17.94 19.49 -11.46
CA ASP A 120 18.90 20.57 -11.66
C ASP A 120 19.30 20.75 -13.12
N ALA A 121 19.87 21.91 -13.43
CA ALA A 121 20.52 22.13 -14.72
C ALA A 121 21.90 21.47 -14.73
N ILE A 122 22.25 20.79 -15.82
CA ILE A 122 23.56 20.12 -15.98
C ILE A 122 24.25 20.54 -17.27
N THR A 123 25.56 20.50 -17.25
CA THR A 123 26.40 20.72 -18.46
C THR A 123 27.15 19.44 -18.77
N ILE A 124 27.12 19.02 -20.03
CA ILE A 124 27.85 17.84 -20.52
C ILE A 124 29.36 18.08 -20.37
N ASN A 125 30.03 17.17 -19.71
CA ASN A 125 31.47 17.23 -19.46
C ASN A 125 32.29 16.87 -20.71
N THR A 126 33.62 16.93 -20.61
CA THR A 126 34.55 16.61 -21.71
C THR A 126 34.50 15.14 -22.13
N ALA A 127 33.96 14.24 -21.30
CA ALA A 127 33.74 12.84 -21.64
C ALA A 127 32.41 12.60 -22.41
N GLY A 128 31.62 13.67 -22.67
CA GLY A 128 30.39 13.57 -23.44
C GLY A 128 29.19 13.11 -22.60
N SER A 129 29.27 13.16 -21.28
CA SER A 129 28.19 12.74 -20.37
C SER A 129 28.06 13.66 -19.16
N ALA A 130 26.91 13.61 -18.50
CA ALA A 130 26.67 14.23 -17.18
C ALA A 130 25.65 13.44 -16.40
N SER A 131 25.71 13.48 -15.07
CA SER A 131 24.73 12.86 -14.19
C SER A 131 23.80 13.90 -13.60
N VAL A 132 22.51 13.60 -13.54
CA VAL A 132 21.47 14.46 -12.97
C VAL A 132 20.49 13.63 -12.16
N ALA A 133 19.99 14.18 -11.07
CA ALA A 133 18.85 13.61 -10.37
C ALA A 133 17.56 13.94 -11.13
N VAL A 134 16.63 12.98 -11.13
CA VAL A 134 15.32 13.14 -11.78
C VAL A 134 14.22 12.74 -10.83
N THR A 135 13.12 13.49 -10.89
CA THR A 135 11.93 13.26 -10.07
C THR A 135 10.73 13.01 -10.97
N ALA A 136 9.95 11.99 -10.63
CA ALA A 136 8.72 11.64 -11.32
C ALA A 136 7.67 12.74 -11.16
N VAL A 137 6.85 12.96 -12.16
CA VAL A 137 5.73 13.90 -12.12
C VAL A 137 4.47 13.13 -11.73
N LEU A 138 3.87 13.49 -10.59
CA LEU A 138 2.60 12.86 -10.20
C LEU A 138 1.50 13.27 -11.18
N PRO A 139 0.69 12.33 -11.67
CA PRO A 139 -0.47 12.64 -12.49
C PRO A 139 -1.50 13.45 -11.68
N ASP A 140 -2.38 14.16 -12.37
CA ASP A 140 -3.51 14.79 -11.72
C ASP A 140 -4.45 13.72 -11.14
N ILE A 141 -5.02 13.96 -9.97
CA ILE A 141 -5.95 13.03 -9.30
C ILE A 141 -7.22 12.77 -10.11
N THR A 142 -7.54 13.64 -11.08
CA THR A 142 -8.64 13.41 -12.03
C THR A 142 -8.28 12.39 -13.09
N ASP A 143 -7.00 12.23 -13.42
CA ASP A 143 -6.50 11.28 -14.40
C ASP A 143 -6.18 9.93 -13.73
N ASP A 144 -5.65 9.97 -12.49
CA ASP A 144 -5.41 8.79 -11.68
C ASP A 144 -5.83 9.02 -10.22
N VAL A 145 -6.94 8.42 -9.82
CA VAL A 145 -7.50 8.52 -8.45
C VAL A 145 -6.58 7.96 -7.37
N THR A 146 -5.59 7.15 -7.74
CA THR A 146 -4.56 6.64 -6.82
C THR A 146 -3.43 7.64 -6.61
N GLY A 147 -3.39 8.73 -7.39
CA GLY A 147 -2.30 9.71 -7.41
C GLY A 147 -1.04 9.21 -8.09
N GLY A 148 -1.05 7.99 -8.66
CA GLY A 148 -0.05 7.44 -9.58
C GLY A 148 1.39 7.31 -9.06
N GLY A 149 1.66 7.62 -7.81
CA GLY A 149 3.03 7.74 -7.30
C GLY A 149 3.84 6.45 -7.39
N ALA A 150 3.25 5.30 -7.08
CA ALA A 150 3.91 4.00 -7.20
C ALA A 150 4.30 3.68 -8.66
N SER A 151 3.50 4.13 -9.63
CA SER A 151 3.79 3.97 -11.05
C SER A 151 5.05 4.75 -11.49
N GLY A 152 5.47 5.74 -10.71
CA GLY A 152 6.71 6.48 -10.93
C GLY A 152 7.99 5.76 -10.53
N ASN A 153 7.91 4.64 -9.80
CA ASN A 153 9.09 3.86 -9.48
C ASN A 153 9.65 3.17 -10.74
N ALA A 154 10.95 3.04 -10.83
CA ALA A 154 11.61 2.42 -11.95
C ALA A 154 12.99 1.87 -11.57
N ASP A 155 13.37 0.75 -12.17
CA ASP A 155 14.67 0.12 -11.95
C ASP A 155 15.84 0.89 -12.56
N ALA A 156 17.02 0.63 -12.05
CA ALA A 156 18.25 1.06 -12.68
C ALA A 156 18.34 0.48 -14.12
N GLY A 157 18.85 1.27 -15.05
CA GLY A 157 18.90 0.91 -16.47
C GLY A 157 17.63 1.28 -17.27
N THR A 158 16.57 1.77 -16.61
CA THR A 158 15.39 2.28 -17.32
C THR A 158 15.77 3.45 -18.23
N ILE A 159 15.31 3.41 -19.46
CA ILE A 159 15.54 4.43 -20.46
C ILE A 159 14.39 5.42 -20.47
N LEU A 160 14.73 6.69 -20.36
CA LEU A 160 13.82 7.81 -20.50
C LEU A 160 14.14 8.58 -21.80
N THR A 161 13.12 9.12 -22.44
CA THR A 161 13.27 9.89 -23.68
C THR A 161 12.96 11.36 -23.41
N LEU A 162 13.86 12.25 -23.82
CA LEU A 162 13.66 13.70 -23.69
C LEU A 162 12.47 14.15 -24.54
N ASP A 163 11.52 14.84 -23.94
CA ASP A 163 10.27 15.29 -24.58
C ASP A 163 10.55 16.38 -25.63
N ALA A 164 11.39 17.35 -25.29
CA ALA A 164 11.76 18.43 -26.19
C ALA A 164 13.19 18.26 -26.68
N ASN A 165 13.41 18.42 -27.99
CA ASN A 165 14.75 18.34 -28.57
C ASN A 165 15.65 19.45 -28.02
N ALA A 166 16.70 19.07 -27.30
CA ALA A 166 17.76 19.98 -26.81
C ALA A 166 18.96 19.89 -27.72
N PRO A 167 19.33 20.96 -28.43
CA PRO A 167 20.43 20.91 -29.43
C PRO A 167 21.78 20.48 -28.81
N GLY A 168 22.27 19.35 -29.24
CA GLY A 168 23.55 18.77 -28.78
C GLY A 168 23.42 17.93 -27.50
N ILE A 169 22.22 17.61 -27.06
CA ILE A 169 21.93 16.62 -26.05
C ILE A 169 21.24 15.43 -26.72
N ASP A 170 21.63 14.21 -26.38
CA ASP A 170 20.99 13.01 -26.88
C ASP A 170 19.59 12.84 -26.26
N SER A 171 18.65 12.31 -27.02
CA SER A 171 17.27 12.14 -26.57
C SER A 171 17.13 11.04 -25.51
N SER A 172 18.08 10.13 -25.40
CA SER A 172 18.04 9.01 -24.46
C SER A 172 18.77 9.34 -23.17
N VAL A 173 18.09 9.15 -22.05
CA VAL A 173 18.61 9.33 -20.68
C VAL A 173 18.43 8.00 -19.95
N THR A 174 19.49 7.49 -19.31
CA THR A 174 19.42 6.20 -18.61
C THR A 174 19.53 6.40 -17.10
N LEU A 175 18.63 5.80 -16.35
CA LEU A 175 18.73 5.77 -14.90
C LEU A 175 19.92 4.90 -14.47
N ILE A 176 20.86 5.47 -13.73
CA ILE A 176 21.98 4.73 -13.13
C ILE A 176 21.54 4.08 -11.84
N GLU A 177 20.76 4.83 -11.04
CA GLU A 177 20.17 4.34 -9.81
C GLU A 177 18.65 4.29 -9.96
N PRO A 178 17.98 3.36 -9.28
CA PRO A 178 16.54 3.21 -9.40
C PRO A 178 15.82 4.47 -8.93
N ALA A 179 14.69 4.77 -9.55
CA ALA A 179 13.75 5.76 -9.04
C ALA A 179 12.88 5.11 -7.98
N THR A 180 12.98 5.58 -6.74
CA THR A 180 12.29 5.03 -5.56
C THR A 180 11.53 6.08 -4.79
N GLY A 181 10.74 5.63 -3.80
CA GLY A 181 9.97 6.51 -2.93
C GLY A 181 8.64 6.97 -3.52
N GLY A 182 8.29 6.51 -4.72
CA GLY A 182 6.96 6.70 -5.28
C GLY A 182 5.93 5.84 -4.55
N ALA A 183 4.86 6.46 -4.08
CA ALA A 183 3.77 5.76 -3.43
C ALA A 183 2.42 6.40 -3.79
N ASN A 184 1.41 5.58 -3.93
CA ASN A 184 0.05 6.03 -4.16
C ASN A 184 -0.55 6.71 -2.91
N ILE A 185 -1.66 7.39 -3.07
CA ILE A 185 -2.46 7.86 -1.94
C ILE A 185 -2.83 6.64 -1.09
N GLU A 186 -2.63 6.73 0.21
CA GLU A 186 -2.99 5.67 1.16
C GLU A 186 -4.45 5.24 0.96
N SER A 187 -4.71 3.93 0.88
CA SER A 187 -6.08 3.43 0.78
C SER A 187 -6.90 3.84 2.01
N GLU A 188 -8.23 3.94 1.86
CA GLU A 188 -9.09 4.28 2.99
C GLU A 188 -9.01 3.22 4.09
N GLU A 189 -8.85 1.96 3.70
CA GLU A 189 -8.76 0.85 4.66
C GLU A 189 -7.43 0.86 5.43
N ASP A 190 -6.31 1.10 4.77
CA ASP A 190 -5.00 1.24 5.44
C ASP A 190 -4.99 2.44 6.38
N PHE A 191 -5.58 3.56 5.95
CA PHE A 191 -5.75 4.75 6.78
C PHE A 191 -6.59 4.45 8.02
N ARG A 192 -7.69 3.71 7.87
CA ARG A 192 -8.55 3.23 8.95
C ARG A 192 -7.79 2.34 9.92
N LEU A 193 -7.09 1.33 9.40
CA LEU A 193 -6.33 0.38 10.22
C LEU A 193 -5.24 1.10 11.03
N ARG A 194 -4.49 2.01 10.40
CA ARG A 194 -3.46 2.82 11.05
C ARG A 194 -4.03 3.71 12.13
N GLY A 195 -5.17 4.34 11.87
CA GLY A 195 -5.88 5.15 12.85
C GLY A 195 -6.41 4.33 14.02
N LEU A 196 -7.05 3.20 13.77
CA LEU A 196 -7.56 2.31 14.83
C LEU A 196 -6.41 1.78 15.71
N LEU A 197 -5.26 1.48 15.13
CA LEU A 197 -4.06 1.09 15.89
C LEU A 197 -3.65 2.18 16.88
N ALA A 198 -3.69 3.45 16.49
CA ALA A 198 -3.37 4.56 17.39
C ALA A 198 -4.43 4.80 18.50
N TYR A 199 -5.69 4.42 18.25
CA TYR A 199 -6.70 4.40 19.32
C TYR A 199 -6.48 3.27 20.33
N GLN A 200 -6.05 2.09 19.84
CA GLN A 200 -5.80 0.91 20.67
C GLN A 200 -4.50 1.02 21.47
N ASN A 201 -3.47 1.64 20.88
CA ASN A 201 -2.13 1.72 21.44
C ASN A 201 -1.71 3.19 21.61
N PRO A 202 -2.04 3.85 22.73
CA PRO A 202 -1.54 5.18 23.00
C PRO A 202 0.00 5.17 23.07
N PRO A 203 0.68 6.21 22.56
CA PRO A 203 2.15 6.30 22.56
C PRO A 203 2.75 6.08 23.95
N GLN A 204 3.76 5.24 24.05
CA GLN A 204 4.46 4.92 25.30
C GLN A 204 5.92 5.44 25.32
N GLY A 205 6.32 6.13 24.24
CA GLY A 205 7.65 6.73 24.15
C GLY A 205 8.78 5.75 23.83
N GLY A 206 8.52 4.75 22.96
CA GLY A 206 9.53 3.82 22.45
C GLY A 206 9.23 2.33 22.71
N SER A 207 7.97 1.97 22.78
CA SER A 207 7.53 0.57 22.72
C SER A 207 7.67 0.02 21.29
N ASP A 208 7.60 -1.31 21.12
CA ASP A 208 7.62 -1.92 19.79
C ASP A 208 6.48 -1.40 18.91
N THR A 209 5.32 -1.14 19.51
CA THR A 209 4.15 -0.55 18.84
C THR A 209 4.40 0.89 18.39
N ASP A 210 5.15 1.69 19.16
CA ASP A 210 5.51 3.05 18.78
C ASP A 210 6.42 3.04 17.55
N TYR A 211 7.51 2.26 17.59
CA TYR A 211 8.42 2.11 16.46
C TYR A 211 7.71 1.61 15.20
N LYS A 212 6.83 0.61 15.36
CA LYS A 212 6.02 0.11 14.25
C LYS A 212 5.11 1.20 13.68
N SER A 213 4.43 1.95 14.54
CA SER A 213 3.54 3.05 14.13
C SER A 213 4.31 4.15 13.40
N TRP A 214 5.48 4.53 13.90
CA TRP A 214 6.33 5.54 13.24
C TRP A 214 6.80 5.08 11.87
N ALA A 215 7.30 3.85 11.75
CA ALA A 215 7.71 3.30 10.46
C ALA A 215 6.54 3.28 9.46
N LEU A 216 5.37 2.79 9.90
CA LEU A 216 4.16 2.74 9.07
C LEU A 216 3.58 4.14 8.74
N SER A 217 4.03 5.20 9.39
CA SER A 217 3.61 6.56 9.06
C SER A 217 4.33 7.13 7.82
N VAL A 218 5.43 6.52 7.41
CA VAL A 218 6.16 6.91 6.20
C VAL A 218 5.45 6.35 4.96
N SER A 219 5.24 7.20 3.95
CA SER A 219 4.59 6.78 2.70
C SER A 219 5.40 5.70 1.98
N GLY A 220 4.69 4.72 1.42
CA GLY A 220 5.29 3.55 0.75
C GLY A 220 5.63 2.40 1.68
N ILE A 221 5.68 2.60 2.99
CA ILE A 221 5.93 1.53 3.95
C ILE A 221 4.61 0.85 4.32
N THR A 222 4.53 -0.45 4.12
CA THR A 222 3.32 -1.27 4.29
C THR A 222 3.41 -2.20 5.49
N ARG A 223 4.60 -2.72 5.78
CA ARG A 223 4.85 -3.61 6.92
C ARG A 223 6.11 -3.19 7.67
N ALA A 224 6.10 -3.38 9.00
CA ALA A 224 7.27 -3.15 9.85
C ALA A 224 7.31 -4.13 11.02
N TRP A 225 8.53 -4.58 11.37
CA TRP A 225 8.81 -5.46 12.50
C TRP A 225 9.95 -4.91 13.32
N ILE A 226 9.82 -5.00 14.62
CA ILE A 226 10.74 -4.41 15.58
C ILE A 226 11.53 -5.50 16.30
N ARG A 227 12.85 -5.44 16.22
CA ARG A 227 13.75 -6.32 16.94
C ARG A 227 14.56 -5.53 17.96
N ARG A 228 14.26 -5.77 19.22
CA ARG A 228 14.99 -5.17 20.33
C ARG A 228 16.42 -5.68 20.35
N ARG A 229 17.39 -4.80 20.51
CA ARG A 229 18.83 -5.12 20.68
C ARG A 229 19.40 -5.92 19.50
N GLY A 230 18.87 -5.75 18.30
CA GLY A 230 19.28 -6.55 17.13
C GLY A 230 20.75 -6.37 16.74
N MET A 231 21.33 -5.22 17.01
CA MET A 231 22.76 -4.89 16.80
C MET A 231 23.52 -4.69 18.13
N GLY A 232 22.99 -5.17 19.25
CA GLY A 232 23.60 -5.06 20.57
C GLY A 232 22.83 -4.14 21.53
N PRO A 233 23.33 -3.94 22.74
CA PRO A 233 22.69 -3.10 23.75
C PRO A 233 22.46 -1.67 23.26
N GLY A 234 21.28 -1.09 23.57
CA GLY A 234 20.93 0.27 23.18
C GLY A 234 20.44 0.41 21.73
N THR A 235 20.36 -0.69 20.97
CA THR A 235 19.93 -0.66 19.58
C THR A 235 18.51 -1.19 19.40
N VAL A 236 17.82 -0.66 18.39
CA VAL A 236 16.55 -1.18 17.86
C VAL A 236 16.73 -1.40 16.36
N VAL A 237 16.40 -2.60 15.87
CA VAL A 237 16.37 -2.88 14.43
C VAL A 237 14.92 -2.88 13.98
N ILE A 238 14.65 -2.10 12.96
CA ILE A 238 13.35 -1.93 12.34
C ILE A 238 13.42 -2.52 10.92
N TYR A 239 12.83 -3.70 10.71
CA TYR A 239 12.67 -4.24 9.37
C TYR A 239 11.43 -3.65 8.73
N ILE A 240 11.54 -3.23 7.47
CA ILE A 240 10.45 -2.60 6.71
C ILE A 240 10.21 -3.31 5.38
N MET A 241 8.99 -3.21 4.85
CA MET A 241 8.62 -3.65 3.50
C MET A 241 7.82 -2.57 2.79
N CYS A 242 7.88 -2.60 1.46
CA CYS A 242 7.20 -1.69 0.53
C CYS A 242 6.28 -2.49 -0.42
N ASP A 243 5.48 -3.41 0.09
CA ASP A 243 4.69 -4.37 -0.70
C ASP A 243 3.62 -3.73 -1.62
N GLY A 244 3.40 -2.43 -1.52
CA GLY A 244 2.52 -1.70 -2.43
C GLY A 244 3.14 -1.40 -3.80
N ASP A 245 4.42 -1.74 -3.99
CA ASP A 245 5.17 -1.51 -5.21
C ASP A 245 5.81 -2.82 -5.70
N ASP A 246 5.11 -3.54 -6.57
CA ASP A 246 5.61 -4.78 -7.17
C ASP A 246 6.62 -4.56 -8.30
N LYS A 247 6.84 -3.31 -8.71
CA LYS A 247 7.69 -2.99 -9.87
C LYS A 247 9.17 -2.96 -9.50
N THR A 248 9.47 -2.62 -8.26
CA THR A 248 10.85 -2.55 -7.78
C THR A 248 11.07 -3.56 -6.67
N ASN A 249 12.05 -4.44 -6.88
CA ASN A 249 12.60 -5.33 -5.86
C ASN A 249 11.55 -6.18 -5.10
N HIS A 250 10.47 -6.58 -5.75
CA HIS A 250 9.40 -7.43 -5.19
C HIS A 250 8.84 -6.94 -3.82
N GLY A 251 8.71 -5.64 -3.66
CA GLY A 251 8.23 -5.02 -2.42
C GLY A 251 9.27 -4.92 -1.31
N PHE A 252 10.51 -5.35 -1.53
CA PHE A 252 11.61 -5.07 -0.61
C PHE A 252 12.07 -3.62 -0.73
N PRO A 253 12.43 -2.96 0.38
CA PRO A 253 12.90 -1.58 0.34
C PRO A 253 14.21 -1.46 -0.45
N VAL A 254 14.34 -0.38 -1.21
CA VAL A 254 15.52 -0.11 -2.02
C VAL A 254 16.37 0.96 -1.34
N GLY A 255 17.62 0.61 -1.08
CA GLY A 255 18.57 1.50 -0.40
C GLY A 255 19.60 0.70 0.39
N THR A 256 20.24 1.35 1.34
CA THR A 256 21.20 0.73 2.27
C THR A 256 20.66 0.73 3.68
N ASP A 257 20.88 -0.38 4.38
CA ASP A 257 20.54 -0.51 5.79
C ASP A 257 21.41 0.39 6.65
N GLY A 258 20.83 0.97 7.68
CA GLY A 258 21.60 1.80 8.58
C GLY A 258 20.76 2.69 9.49
N VAL A 259 21.41 3.74 10.01
CA VAL A 259 20.81 4.73 10.90
C VAL A 259 20.48 6.02 10.14
N SER A 260 19.74 6.93 10.78
CA SER A 260 19.42 8.25 10.22
C SER A 260 20.66 9.02 9.78
N GLN A 261 20.51 9.85 8.73
CA GLN A 261 21.54 10.82 8.34
C GLN A 261 21.85 11.82 9.46
N LEU A 262 20.86 12.09 10.32
CA LEU A 262 20.97 13.02 11.46
C LEU A 262 21.71 12.41 12.67
N GLU A 263 21.95 11.10 12.67
CA GLU A 263 22.66 10.42 13.75
C GLU A 263 24.14 10.81 13.74
N GLU A 264 24.67 11.22 14.88
CA GLU A 264 26.07 11.61 14.99
C GLU A 264 27.00 10.44 15.31
N TRP A 265 26.47 9.33 15.79
CA TRP A 265 27.26 8.14 16.08
C TRP A 265 27.74 7.49 14.78
N GLY A 266 28.97 7.02 14.76
CA GLY A 266 29.68 6.50 13.58
C GLY A 266 29.15 5.18 13.00
N ALA A 267 27.84 5.00 12.91
CA ALA A 267 27.19 3.88 12.26
C ALA A 267 26.97 4.14 10.76
N VAL A 268 26.73 3.06 10.00
CA VAL A 268 26.40 3.18 8.58
C VAL A 268 25.10 3.96 8.42
N LYS A 269 25.10 4.94 7.51
CA LYS A 269 23.90 5.75 7.21
C LYS A 269 22.98 5.02 6.25
N ALA A 270 21.71 4.99 6.59
CA ALA A 270 20.68 4.45 5.69
C ALA A 270 20.45 5.38 4.49
N THR A 271 20.12 4.79 3.35
CA THR A 271 19.73 5.52 2.13
C THR A 271 18.41 4.98 1.58
N GLY A 272 17.85 5.63 0.56
CA GLY A 272 16.62 5.16 -0.08
C GLY A 272 15.44 5.08 0.89
N ASP A 273 14.69 4.00 0.82
CA ASP A 273 13.50 3.79 1.65
C ASP A 273 13.86 3.66 3.13
N GLN A 274 14.94 2.93 3.44
CA GLN A 274 15.44 2.80 4.80
C GLN A 274 15.85 4.16 5.37
N GLY A 275 16.50 5.01 4.55
CA GLY A 275 16.91 6.36 4.95
C GLY A 275 15.71 7.25 5.28
N ARG A 276 14.66 7.23 4.46
CA ARG A 276 13.42 8.00 4.71
C ARG A 276 12.78 7.64 6.05
N VAL A 277 12.73 6.35 6.35
CA VAL A 277 12.16 5.87 7.63
C VAL A 277 13.06 6.24 8.79
N ALA A 278 14.37 6.05 8.67
CA ALA A 278 15.34 6.38 9.72
C ALA A 278 15.31 7.86 10.09
N ASP A 279 15.29 8.75 9.08
CA ASP A 279 15.25 10.20 9.26
C ASP A 279 13.93 10.67 9.90
N TYR A 280 12.80 10.07 9.46
CA TYR A 280 11.50 10.37 10.06
C TYR A 280 11.42 9.97 11.53
N MET A 281 11.98 8.81 11.89
CA MET A 281 11.92 8.27 13.24
C MET A 281 12.90 8.94 14.19
N TYR A 282 14.00 9.54 13.70
CA TYR A 282 15.06 10.10 14.51
C TYR A 282 14.58 11.09 15.59
N PRO A 283 13.73 12.10 15.26
CA PRO A 283 13.24 13.05 16.27
C PRO A 283 12.15 12.47 17.21
N LEU A 284 11.57 11.31 16.88
CA LEU A 284 10.48 10.68 17.65
C LEU A 284 11.00 9.66 18.66
N ALA A 285 12.14 9.05 18.36
CA ALA A 285 12.70 7.96 19.12
C ALA A 285 13.35 8.44 20.43
N PRO A 286 13.45 7.57 21.46
CA PRO A 286 14.20 7.88 22.68
C PRO A 286 15.64 8.28 22.38
N VAL A 287 16.12 9.33 23.04
CA VAL A 287 17.46 9.93 22.82
C VAL A 287 18.62 8.93 22.98
N THR A 288 18.39 7.85 23.71
CA THR A 288 19.40 6.82 23.99
C THR A 288 19.32 5.61 23.09
N SER A 289 18.36 5.57 22.15
CA SER A 289 18.20 4.42 21.25
C SER A 289 18.87 4.68 19.91
N LEU A 290 19.72 3.76 19.50
CA LEU A 290 20.29 3.76 18.15
C LEU A 290 19.42 2.89 17.25
N ASN A 291 18.79 3.50 16.25
CA ASN A 291 17.75 2.88 15.44
C ASN A 291 18.29 2.53 14.05
N TYR A 292 18.38 1.23 13.77
CA TYR A 292 18.76 0.70 12.46
C TYR A 292 17.51 0.35 11.67
N VAL A 293 17.33 0.96 10.52
CA VAL A 293 16.29 0.58 9.56
C VAL A 293 16.90 -0.33 8.51
N CYS A 294 16.31 -1.51 8.36
CA CYS A 294 16.86 -2.58 7.54
C CYS A 294 15.81 -3.17 6.59
N SER A 295 16.27 -3.62 5.42
CA SER A 295 15.55 -4.54 4.57
C SER A 295 15.63 -5.94 5.16
N PRO A 296 14.54 -6.73 5.19
CA PRO A 296 14.68 -8.15 5.34
C PRO A 296 15.53 -8.76 4.22
N ILE A 297 16.19 -9.88 4.50
CA ILE A 297 16.88 -10.68 3.50
C ILE A 297 15.85 -11.61 2.86
N GLU A 298 15.75 -11.53 1.55
CA GLU A 298 14.85 -12.40 0.78
C GLU A 298 15.24 -13.86 0.93
N ARG A 299 14.28 -14.71 1.34
CA ARG A 299 14.43 -16.15 1.33
C ARG A 299 13.41 -16.76 0.37
N VAL A 300 13.87 -17.04 -0.84
CA VAL A 300 13.06 -17.64 -1.89
C VAL A 300 12.73 -19.09 -1.54
N ILE A 301 11.46 -19.46 -1.63
CA ILE A 301 10.95 -20.82 -1.42
C ILE A 301 10.30 -21.29 -2.72
N ASP A 302 10.90 -22.29 -3.34
CA ASP A 302 10.35 -22.93 -4.53
C ASP A 302 9.32 -23.99 -4.15
N PHE A 303 8.29 -24.12 -4.99
CA PHE A 303 7.18 -25.04 -4.78
C PHE A 303 7.14 -26.06 -5.92
N GLU A 304 6.89 -27.31 -5.57
CA GLU A 304 6.58 -28.38 -6.52
C GLU A 304 5.24 -29.01 -6.13
N ILE A 305 4.29 -28.97 -7.05
CA ILE A 305 2.93 -29.47 -6.87
C ILE A 305 2.65 -30.49 -7.96
N SER A 306 2.41 -31.74 -7.56
CA SER A 306 2.09 -32.80 -8.49
C SER A 306 0.59 -33.13 -8.52
N GLY A 307 0.16 -33.79 -9.61
CA GLY A 307 -1.22 -34.27 -9.79
C GLY A 307 -2.17 -33.24 -10.43
N ILE A 308 -1.68 -32.07 -10.81
CA ILE A 308 -2.45 -30.98 -11.46
C ILE A 308 -1.66 -30.34 -12.62
N SER A 309 -0.87 -31.14 -13.35
CA SER A 309 -0.05 -30.67 -14.47
C SER A 309 -0.87 -29.98 -15.59
N ASP A 310 -2.15 -30.31 -15.71
CA ASP A 310 -3.07 -29.75 -16.72
C ASP A 310 -3.88 -28.55 -16.20
N ALA A 311 -3.52 -27.99 -15.02
CA ALA A 311 -4.18 -26.81 -14.46
C ALA A 311 -4.07 -25.61 -15.42
N ASP A 312 -5.19 -24.92 -15.61
CA ASP A 312 -5.22 -23.73 -16.45
C ASP A 312 -4.49 -22.55 -15.77
N SER A 313 -4.25 -21.48 -16.54
CA SER A 313 -3.56 -20.29 -16.06
C SER A 313 -4.31 -19.56 -14.91
N ALA A 314 -5.64 -19.68 -14.86
CA ALA A 314 -6.43 -19.08 -13.80
C ALA A 314 -6.27 -19.84 -12.48
N THR A 315 -6.27 -21.18 -12.55
CA THR A 315 -6.02 -22.05 -11.38
C THR A 315 -4.59 -21.90 -10.88
N THR A 316 -3.59 -21.86 -11.76
CA THR A 316 -2.19 -21.67 -11.36
C THR A 316 -1.95 -20.29 -10.72
N ALA A 317 -2.58 -19.23 -11.23
CA ALA A 317 -2.54 -17.91 -10.61
C ALA A 317 -3.21 -17.92 -9.23
N ALA A 318 -4.38 -18.53 -9.08
CA ALA A 318 -5.08 -18.61 -7.80
C ALA A 318 -4.29 -19.42 -6.75
N ILE A 319 -3.54 -20.47 -7.16
CA ILE A 319 -2.63 -21.20 -6.27
C ILE A 319 -1.47 -20.30 -5.82
N ALA A 320 -0.89 -19.54 -6.76
CA ALA A 320 0.18 -18.60 -6.45
C ALA A 320 -0.29 -17.55 -5.44
N ASP A 321 -1.45 -16.94 -5.65
CA ASP A 321 -2.05 -15.97 -4.73
C ASP A 321 -2.36 -16.59 -3.36
N ALA A 322 -2.82 -17.83 -3.31
CA ALA A 322 -3.09 -18.54 -2.06
C ALA A 322 -1.79 -18.79 -1.25
N ILE A 323 -0.71 -19.18 -1.93
CA ILE A 323 0.61 -19.35 -1.32
C ILE A 323 1.13 -18.00 -0.80
N ASP A 324 1.06 -16.95 -1.62
CA ASP A 324 1.49 -15.60 -1.26
C ASP A 324 0.72 -15.09 -0.04
N GLY A 325 -0.58 -15.37 0.05
CA GLY A 325 -1.40 -15.04 1.21
C GLY A 325 -0.89 -15.68 2.51
N VAL A 326 -0.57 -16.98 2.48
CA VAL A 326 -0.01 -17.68 3.66
C VAL A 326 1.36 -17.13 4.05
N LEU A 327 2.23 -16.86 3.07
CA LEU A 327 3.56 -16.28 3.31
C LEU A 327 3.43 -14.87 3.90
N PHE A 328 2.53 -14.07 3.36
CA PHE A 328 2.28 -12.69 3.84
C PHE A 328 1.83 -12.65 5.30
N GLU A 329 0.92 -13.55 5.69
CA GLU A 329 0.39 -13.60 7.06
C GLU A 329 1.38 -14.19 8.06
N SER A 330 2.14 -15.22 7.66
CA SER A 330 2.94 -16.03 8.60
C SER A 330 4.41 -15.64 8.65
N ALA A 331 4.98 -15.13 7.54
CA ALA A 331 6.40 -14.79 7.50
C ALA A 331 6.71 -13.50 8.27
N ASN A 332 7.79 -13.51 9.04
CA ASN A 332 8.36 -12.30 9.64
C ASN A 332 9.88 -12.44 9.82
N PRO A 333 10.63 -11.32 9.76
CA PRO A 333 12.09 -11.35 9.86
C PRO A 333 12.62 -11.43 11.29
N LEU A 334 11.77 -11.67 12.27
CA LEU A 334 12.19 -11.78 13.68
C LEU A 334 12.74 -13.17 14.03
N GLY A 335 12.67 -14.13 13.09
CA GLY A 335 13.04 -15.52 13.32
C GLY A 335 11.97 -16.32 14.08
N THR A 336 10.75 -15.77 14.19
CA THR A 336 9.60 -16.42 14.84
C THR A 336 8.49 -16.77 13.84
N GLY A 337 8.61 -16.32 12.60
CA GLY A 337 7.65 -16.54 11.53
C GLY A 337 7.77 -17.96 10.97
N LYS A 338 7.11 -18.92 11.61
CA LYS A 338 7.05 -20.28 11.13
C LYS A 338 5.86 -20.46 10.19
N ILE A 339 6.14 -20.94 8.98
CA ILE A 339 5.12 -21.24 7.98
C ILE A 339 4.83 -22.74 8.06
N TYR A 340 3.61 -23.08 8.43
CA TYR A 340 3.22 -24.46 8.58
C TYR A 340 2.79 -25.07 7.24
N LEU A 341 3.27 -26.27 6.97
CA LEU A 341 2.88 -27.02 5.78
C LEU A 341 1.36 -27.28 5.73
N SER A 342 0.72 -27.39 6.89
CA SER A 342 -0.74 -27.54 6.98
C SER A 342 -1.49 -26.32 6.46
N ASP A 343 -0.97 -25.11 6.68
CA ASP A 343 -1.61 -23.87 6.25
C ASP A 343 -1.45 -23.68 4.73
N LEU A 344 -0.29 -24.02 4.19
CA LEU A 344 -0.05 -24.09 2.76
C LEU A 344 -0.98 -25.10 2.08
N ASN A 345 -1.07 -26.34 2.62
CA ASN A 345 -1.97 -27.34 2.08
C ASN A 345 -3.44 -26.91 2.15
N ARG A 346 -3.87 -26.27 3.23
CA ARG A 346 -5.23 -25.74 3.33
C ARG A 346 -5.48 -24.68 2.26
N ALA A 347 -4.59 -23.69 2.14
CA ALA A 347 -4.75 -22.62 1.18
C ALA A 347 -4.79 -23.10 -0.28
N ILE A 348 -3.91 -24.03 -0.65
CA ILE A 348 -3.91 -24.64 -1.99
C ILE A 348 -5.19 -25.49 -2.19
N GLY A 349 -5.61 -26.25 -1.18
CA GLY A 349 -6.79 -27.10 -1.26
C GLY A 349 -8.12 -26.36 -1.36
N ASP A 350 -8.16 -25.10 -0.88
CA ASP A 350 -9.34 -24.23 -0.99
C ASP A 350 -9.50 -23.62 -2.40
N VAL A 351 -8.47 -23.73 -3.27
CA VAL A 351 -8.55 -23.27 -4.66
C VAL A 351 -9.34 -24.26 -5.50
N ALA A 352 -10.28 -23.77 -6.30
CA ALA A 352 -11.06 -24.60 -7.20
C ALA A 352 -10.15 -25.25 -8.27
N GLY A 353 -10.37 -26.54 -8.54
CA GLY A 353 -9.61 -27.28 -9.56
C GLY A 353 -8.34 -27.98 -9.07
N THR A 354 -8.03 -27.90 -7.76
CA THR A 354 -6.83 -28.54 -7.19
C THR A 354 -7.06 -29.97 -6.66
N SER A 355 -8.22 -30.55 -6.91
CA SER A 355 -8.56 -31.88 -6.39
C SER A 355 -7.54 -32.95 -6.81
N GLY A 356 -6.92 -33.61 -5.84
CA GLY A 356 -5.92 -34.64 -6.07
C GLY A 356 -4.45 -34.16 -6.12
N TYR A 357 -4.21 -32.89 -5.88
CA TYR A 357 -2.84 -32.37 -5.82
C TYR A 357 -2.04 -32.94 -4.65
N ILE A 358 -0.74 -32.95 -4.79
CA ILE A 358 0.23 -33.31 -3.74
C ILE A 358 1.29 -32.22 -3.72
N LEU A 359 1.44 -31.53 -2.60
CA LEU A 359 2.56 -30.61 -2.37
C LEU A 359 3.82 -31.43 -2.08
N VAL A 360 4.75 -31.47 -3.05
CA VAL A 360 6.01 -32.23 -2.96
C VAL A 360 7.08 -31.40 -2.27
N THR A 361 7.21 -30.15 -2.64
CA THR A 361 8.12 -29.16 -2.06
C THR A 361 7.35 -27.91 -1.69
N PRO A 362 7.52 -27.37 -0.47
CA PRO A 362 8.32 -27.87 0.65
C PRO A 362 7.72 -29.11 1.32
N SER A 363 8.59 -30.06 1.77
CA SER A 363 8.18 -31.29 2.45
C SER A 363 8.09 -31.14 3.98
N ALA A 364 8.48 -30.02 4.54
CA ALA A 364 8.47 -29.70 5.96
C ALA A 364 8.09 -28.23 6.19
N ASN A 365 7.75 -27.86 7.43
CA ASN A 365 7.51 -26.49 7.81
C ASN A 365 8.73 -25.62 7.48
N ILE A 366 8.48 -24.39 7.05
CA ILE A 366 9.51 -23.43 6.69
C ILE A 366 9.79 -22.56 7.93
N GLU A 367 11.05 -22.47 8.33
CA GLU A 367 11.51 -21.67 9.47
C GLU A 367 12.57 -20.68 8.96
N PRO A 368 12.16 -19.44 8.58
CA PRO A 368 13.10 -18.40 8.23
C PRO A 368 13.98 -18.02 9.41
N GLY A 369 15.24 -17.73 9.14
CA GLY A 369 16.17 -17.22 10.14
C GLY A 369 15.84 -15.79 10.55
N VAL A 370 16.62 -15.29 11.54
CA VAL A 370 16.51 -13.89 11.93
C VAL A 370 17.02 -12.99 10.80
N GLY A 371 16.23 -12.01 10.43
CA GLY A 371 16.50 -11.10 9.31
C GLY A 371 15.97 -11.62 7.98
N GLU A 372 15.57 -12.91 7.87
CA GLU A 372 15.04 -13.49 6.64
C GLU A 372 13.52 -13.33 6.54
N LEU A 373 13.04 -13.05 5.35
CA LEU A 373 11.62 -13.04 5.00
C LEU A 373 11.38 -14.06 3.88
N ALA A 374 10.51 -15.04 4.12
CA ALA A 374 10.16 -16.02 3.12
C ALA A 374 9.27 -15.39 2.04
N VAL A 375 9.61 -15.62 0.79
CA VAL A 375 8.85 -15.22 -0.40
C VAL A 375 8.68 -16.43 -1.31
N ARG A 376 7.63 -16.41 -2.13
CA ARG A 376 7.40 -17.46 -3.13
C ARG A 376 8.41 -17.34 -4.27
N GLY A 377 9.06 -18.45 -4.58
CA GLY A 377 9.85 -18.65 -5.77
C GLY A 377 9.03 -19.22 -6.93
N GLU A 378 9.65 -20.06 -7.71
CA GLU A 378 8.99 -20.77 -8.81
C GLU A 378 8.00 -21.81 -8.28
N VAL A 379 6.85 -21.94 -8.96
CA VAL A 379 5.86 -22.99 -8.70
C VAL A 379 5.85 -23.94 -9.90
N ASN A 380 6.37 -25.14 -9.70
CA ASN A 380 6.46 -26.18 -10.73
C ASN A 380 5.29 -27.16 -10.59
N TYR A 381 4.57 -27.39 -11.69
CA TYR A 381 3.45 -28.32 -11.76
C TYR A 381 3.87 -29.60 -12.50
N THR A 382 3.82 -30.76 -11.83
CA THR A 382 4.27 -32.06 -12.36
C THR A 382 3.18 -33.15 -12.33
#